data_28b59f76facfbbcb4d4717b110000f26
#
_entry.id   28b59f76facfbbcb4d4717b110000f26
#
_cell.length_a   1.000
_cell.length_b   1.000
_cell.length_c   1.000
_cell.angle_alpha   90.00
_cell.angle_beta   90.00
_cell.angle_gamma   90.00
#
_symmetry.space_group_name_H-M   'P 1'
#
loop_
_entity.id
_entity.type
_entity.pdbx_description
1 polymer ?
#
loop_
_entity_poly.entity_id
_entity_poly.type
_entity_poly.pdbx_seq_one_letter_code
_entity_poly.pdbx_strand_id
1 'polypeptide(L)'
;MNALTRDLIKLVDMTEEMMKEKEQKEGTAYREKLHLMPPVGWLNDPNGLCQLNGIYHAFFQYSPFNAEGGVKMWGHYTSEDMIDWEYQGVKLYPDQPFDCHGVYSGSAFIEDDKMYVYYTGNVKLEDGDFDYINTGRESNTVLVVSEDGKTFGSKKELMRNVDYPSDLTCHVRDPKVWKDGDIYYMIQGARTKEDVGQALIFESKDKINWKFRSRVESEKPFGYMWECPDYFEVDGTKILSASVQGLEGGVWDDRNVYQSGYFMVDGNILDDYKLSEYMLWHYGFDCYAPQSFETEDGRRVHISWMGMPDCEEYTNLTIAEGWQHCFTFPREVFVEDGKVCQRPVRELQKRKTFVDKSTGMLKKDGYKVYDVNISGIQNNEFRTVIDEELILEYKNGRFEMHFTSQDKNSVSAGRGMRYVDVDKISSVEILVDKSSVEVFVNNGEYVFTTRFYPQKDSLAVEAAGAEIMMEEIR
;
A
#
# COMPACT_ATOMS: atom_id res chain seq x y z
N MET A 1 -23.21 16.27 13.29
CA MET A 1 -21.93 16.96 12.96
C MET A 1 -21.67 18.00 14.04
N ASN A 2 -20.56 17.87 14.76
CA ASN A 2 -20.15 18.82 15.80
C ASN A 2 -19.42 20.05 15.22
N ALA A 3 -19.02 21.02 16.08
CA ALA A 3 -18.35 22.25 15.62
C ALA A 3 -16.96 21.96 15.04
N LEU A 4 -16.20 21.06 15.68
CA LEU A 4 -14.86 20.67 15.24
C LEU A 4 -14.90 20.05 13.82
N THR A 5 -15.82 19.11 13.56
CA THR A 5 -15.98 18.52 12.24
C THR A 5 -16.27 19.57 11.16
N ARG A 6 -17.15 20.54 11.45
CA ARG A 6 -17.48 21.62 10.48
C ARG A 6 -16.29 22.51 10.16
N ASP A 7 -15.46 22.80 11.17
CA ASP A 7 -14.29 23.65 10.95
C ASP A 7 -13.17 22.88 10.24
N LEU A 8 -12.97 21.58 10.54
CA LEU A 8 -12.06 20.72 9.81
C LEU A 8 -12.44 20.60 8.33
N ILE A 9 -13.72 20.38 8.01
CA ILE A 9 -14.21 20.35 6.62
C ILE A 9 -13.80 21.63 5.90
N LYS A 10 -14.13 22.80 6.47
CA LYS A 10 -13.79 24.07 5.84
C LYS A 10 -12.29 24.27 5.62
N LEU A 11 -11.47 23.88 6.61
CA LEU A 11 -10.02 24.00 6.49
C LEU A 11 -9.46 23.07 5.39
N VAL A 12 -9.96 21.85 5.30
CA VAL A 12 -9.59 20.91 4.23
C VAL A 12 -9.98 21.49 2.88
N ASP A 13 -11.25 21.85 2.69
CA ASP A 13 -11.75 22.41 1.42
C ASP A 13 -10.94 23.63 0.98
N MET A 14 -10.65 24.57 1.88
CA MET A 14 -9.83 25.75 1.61
C MET A 14 -8.39 25.36 1.20
N THR A 15 -7.79 24.38 1.88
CA THR A 15 -6.43 23.93 1.60
C THR A 15 -6.34 23.27 0.22
N GLU A 16 -7.30 22.41 -0.11
CA GLU A 16 -7.38 21.72 -1.40
C GLU A 16 -7.64 22.74 -2.55
N GLU A 17 -8.50 23.73 -2.34
CA GLU A 17 -8.76 24.78 -3.34
C GLU A 17 -7.52 25.65 -3.59
N MET A 18 -6.83 26.06 -2.54
CA MET A 18 -5.57 26.82 -2.65
C MET A 18 -4.50 26.04 -3.43
N MET A 19 -4.39 24.72 -3.21
CA MET A 19 -3.47 23.87 -3.96
C MET A 19 -3.86 23.80 -5.43
N LYS A 20 -5.13 23.57 -5.73
CA LYS A 20 -5.64 23.53 -7.09
C LYS A 20 -5.38 24.84 -7.85
N GLU A 21 -5.55 25.98 -7.20
CA GLU A 21 -5.21 27.28 -7.78
C GLU A 21 -3.70 27.44 -8.04
N LYS A 22 -2.86 26.98 -7.11
CA LYS A 22 -1.40 26.98 -7.27
C LYS A 22 -1.00 26.15 -8.49
N GLU A 23 -1.48 24.93 -8.59
CA GLU A 23 -1.20 24.03 -9.70
C GLU A 23 -1.65 24.58 -11.05
N GLN A 24 -2.80 25.25 -11.11
CA GLN A 24 -3.27 25.93 -12.33
C GLN A 24 -2.34 27.07 -12.78
N LYS A 25 -1.69 27.75 -11.84
CA LYS A 25 -0.78 28.88 -12.15
C LYS A 25 0.63 28.42 -12.48
N GLU A 26 1.15 27.43 -11.75
CA GLU A 26 2.56 27.03 -11.79
C GLU A 26 2.77 25.75 -12.63
N GLY A 27 1.71 25.00 -12.90
CA GLY A 27 1.79 23.67 -13.50
C GLY A 27 2.20 22.60 -12.49
N THR A 28 2.18 21.36 -12.93
CA THR A 28 2.60 20.20 -12.14
C THR A 28 3.46 19.28 -12.99
N ALA A 29 4.66 18.97 -12.55
CA ALA A 29 5.56 18.07 -13.28
C ALA A 29 5.26 16.60 -12.97
N TYR A 30 4.98 16.31 -11.69
CA TYR A 30 5.05 14.96 -11.13
C TYR A 30 3.70 14.36 -10.72
N ARG A 31 2.57 15.04 -10.96
CA ARG A 31 1.24 14.46 -10.72
C ARG A 31 1.01 13.24 -11.58
N GLU A 32 0.72 12.12 -10.94
CA GLU A 32 0.46 10.84 -11.60
C GLU A 32 -0.81 10.89 -12.45
N LYS A 33 -0.88 10.04 -13.46
CA LYS A 33 -2.07 9.84 -14.30
C LYS A 33 -2.86 8.60 -13.90
N LEU A 34 -2.16 7.56 -13.47
CA LEU A 34 -2.73 6.25 -13.19
C LEU A 34 -2.84 5.97 -11.70
N HIS A 35 -1.89 6.52 -10.93
CA HIS A 35 -1.78 6.23 -9.51
C HIS A 35 -2.59 7.21 -8.67
N LEU A 36 -3.30 6.70 -7.68
CA LEU A 36 -4.00 7.52 -6.68
C LEU A 36 -2.99 8.31 -5.84
N MET A 37 -3.22 9.61 -5.69
CA MET A 37 -2.38 10.50 -4.88
C MET A 37 -3.25 11.49 -4.10
N PRO A 38 -2.72 12.17 -3.07
CA PRO A 38 -3.52 13.13 -2.32
C PRO A 38 -3.78 14.38 -3.16
N PRO A 39 -4.92 15.04 -2.99
CA PRO A 39 -5.14 16.36 -3.59
C PRO A 39 -4.06 17.37 -3.18
N VAL A 40 -3.65 17.34 -1.90
CA VAL A 40 -2.60 18.17 -1.29
C VAL A 40 -2.05 17.44 -0.07
N GLY A 41 -0.87 17.81 0.42
CA GLY A 41 -0.34 17.27 1.66
C GLY A 41 0.16 15.83 1.51
N TRP A 42 -0.15 15.00 2.50
CA TRP A 42 0.40 13.65 2.67
C TRP A 42 -0.65 12.57 2.49
N LEU A 43 -0.29 11.52 1.76
CA LEU A 43 -1.00 10.24 1.70
C LEU A 43 -0.11 9.13 2.26
N ASN A 44 -0.67 8.21 3.07
CA ASN A 44 -0.02 6.94 3.38
C ASN A 44 -1.00 5.78 3.21
N ASP A 45 -1.17 4.88 4.15
CA ASP A 45 -1.82 3.57 4.01
C ASP A 45 -3.14 3.58 3.23
N PRO A 46 -3.33 2.64 2.31
CA PRO A 46 -4.65 2.34 1.76
C PRO A 46 -5.55 1.78 2.86
N ASN A 47 -6.78 2.21 2.87
CA ASN A 47 -7.77 1.85 3.87
C ASN A 47 -9.12 1.55 3.22
N GLY A 48 -9.95 0.76 3.89
CA GLY A 48 -11.32 0.56 3.51
C GLY A 48 -11.53 0.13 2.06
N LEU A 49 -10.54 -0.56 1.46
CA LEU A 49 -10.63 -1.06 0.09
C LEU A 49 -11.78 -2.06 -0.01
N CYS A 50 -12.69 -1.83 -0.95
CA CYS A 50 -13.82 -2.72 -1.20
C CYS A 50 -14.51 -2.42 -2.53
N GLN A 51 -15.43 -3.29 -2.92
CA GLN A 51 -16.42 -3.03 -3.96
C GLN A 51 -17.81 -3.08 -3.33
N LEU A 52 -18.65 -2.08 -3.60
CA LEU A 52 -20.02 -1.99 -3.13
C LEU A 52 -20.93 -1.59 -4.28
N ASN A 53 -21.88 -2.48 -4.67
CA ASN A 53 -22.83 -2.26 -5.75
C ASN A 53 -22.15 -1.84 -7.08
N GLY A 54 -21.08 -2.55 -7.45
CA GLY A 54 -20.32 -2.32 -8.69
C GLY A 54 -19.30 -1.17 -8.60
N ILE A 55 -19.30 -0.39 -7.54
CA ILE A 55 -18.37 0.74 -7.35
C ILE A 55 -17.20 0.32 -6.47
N TYR A 56 -15.99 0.56 -6.92
CA TYR A 56 -14.77 0.39 -6.15
C TYR A 56 -14.53 1.60 -5.24
N HIS A 57 -14.14 1.32 -4.00
CA HIS A 57 -13.83 2.34 -3.00
C HIS A 57 -12.39 2.17 -2.52
N ALA A 58 -11.63 3.26 -2.51
CA ALA A 58 -10.31 3.33 -1.93
C ALA A 58 -10.24 4.52 -0.98
N PHE A 59 -10.10 4.25 0.31
CA PHE A 59 -9.81 5.27 1.29
C PHE A 59 -8.30 5.31 1.54
N PHE A 60 -7.82 6.42 2.07
CA PHE A 60 -6.41 6.60 2.39
C PHE A 60 -6.21 7.43 3.63
N GLN A 61 -5.17 7.14 4.38
CA GLN A 61 -4.72 8.04 5.43
C GLN A 61 -4.28 9.36 4.81
N TYR A 62 -4.86 10.45 5.25
CA TYR A 62 -4.73 11.76 4.65
C TYR A 62 -4.38 12.83 5.68
N SER A 63 -3.31 13.58 5.41
CA SER A 63 -2.93 14.76 6.17
C SER A 63 -2.85 15.95 5.20
N PRO A 64 -3.93 16.73 5.02
CA PRO A 64 -4.00 17.77 4.00
C PRO A 64 -3.13 19.00 4.26
N PHE A 65 -2.79 19.24 5.53
CA PHE A 65 -2.18 20.51 5.95
C PHE A 65 -0.65 20.57 5.84
N ASN A 66 0.01 19.42 5.62
CA ASN A 66 1.45 19.35 5.50
C ASN A 66 1.86 18.14 4.63
N ALA A 67 2.72 18.37 3.64
CA ALA A 67 3.25 17.32 2.78
C ALA A 67 4.19 16.34 3.50
N GLU A 68 4.66 16.64 4.69
CA GLU A 68 5.50 15.77 5.52
C GLU A 68 4.70 15.02 6.61
N GLY A 69 3.36 15.06 6.53
CA GLY A 69 2.47 14.38 7.45
C GLY A 69 1.79 15.31 8.45
N GLY A 70 1.11 14.73 9.43
CA GLY A 70 0.32 15.46 10.43
C GLY A 70 -0.84 14.61 10.94
N VAL A 71 -1.88 15.26 11.47
CA VAL A 71 -3.08 14.58 11.95
C VAL A 71 -3.76 13.83 10.80
N LYS A 72 -4.11 12.57 11.04
CA LYS A 72 -4.65 11.67 10.00
C LYS A 72 -6.17 11.74 9.94
N MET A 73 -6.66 11.84 8.73
CA MET A 73 -8.06 11.71 8.31
C MET A 73 -8.16 10.57 7.29
N TRP A 74 -9.34 10.20 6.85
CA TRP A 74 -9.51 9.36 5.68
C TRP A 74 -10.08 10.14 4.51
N GLY A 75 -9.26 10.34 3.47
CA GLY A 75 -9.70 10.73 2.14
C GLY A 75 -10.32 9.53 1.42
N HIS A 76 -11.09 9.78 0.36
CA HIS A 76 -11.87 8.76 -0.32
C HIS A 76 -11.88 8.96 -1.83
N TYR A 77 -11.61 7.89 -2.55
CA TYR A 77 -11.79 7.77 -4.00
C TYR A 77 -12.81 6.69 -4.34
N THR A 78 -13.54 6.89 -5.43
CA THR A 78 -14.42 5.88 -6.04
C THR A 78 -14.08 5.68 -7.50
N SER A 79 -14.33 4.47 -8.02
CA SER A 79 -14.13 4.13 -9.42
C SER A 79 -15.12 3.05 -9.87
N GLU A 80 -15.47 3.04 -11.15
CA GLU A 80 -16.22 1.95 -11.79
C GLU A 80 -15.30 0.88 -12.40
N ASP A 81 -14.01 1.19 -12.57
CA ASP A 81 -13.08 0.33 -13.30
C ASP A 81 -11.66 0.23 -12.70
N MET A 82 -11.42 0.78 -11.51
CA MET A 82 -10.11 0.85 -10.84
C MET A 82 -9.02 1.64 -11.62
N ILE A 83 -9.40 2.33 -12.70
CA ILE A 83 -8.51 3.15 -13.53
C ILE A 83 -8.86 4.63 -13.37
N ASP A 84 -10.13 4.97 -13.61
CA ASP A 84 -10.62 6.34 -13.45
C ASP A 84 -11.18 6.53 -12.05
N TRP A 85 -10.40 7.19 -11.22
CA TRP A 85 -10.77 7.46 -9.84
C TRP A 85 -11.27 8.88 -9.64
N GLU A 86 -12.42 8.98 -8.99
CA GLU A 86 -13.02 10.26 -8.62
C GLU A 86 -12.85 10.52 -7.11
N TYR A 87 -12.23 11.65 -6.78
CA TYR A 87 -12.06 12.07 -5.39
C TYR A 87 -13.39 12.51 -4.79
N GLN A 88 -13.76 11.93 -3.68
CA GLN A 88 -15.03 12.11 -2.97
C GLN A 88 -14.91 13.00 -1.72
N GLY A 89 -13.74 13.61 -1.47
CA GLY A 89 -13.44 14.36 -0.25
C GLY A 89 -13.10 13.50 0.95
N VAL A 90 -12.85 14.13 2.07
CA VAL A 90 -12.60 13.46 3.36
C VAL A 90 -13.90 12.92 3.93
N LYS A 91 -13.89 11.68 4.43
CA LYS A 91 -15.05 11.00 5.01
C LYS A 91 -14.96 10.80 6.52
N LEU A 92 -13.77 10.57 7.05
CA LEU A 92 -13.57 10.38 8.49
C LEU A 92 -12.59 11.42 9.01
N TYR A 93 -13.04 12.17 10.00
CA TYR A 93 -12.30 13.25 10.68
C TYR A 93 -11.95 12.83 12.09
N PRO A 94 -10.83 13.27 12.69
CA PRO A 94 -10.48 13.00 14.10
C PRO A 94 -11.26 13.92 15.03
N ASP A 95 -12.55 13.67 15.18
CA ASP A 95 -13.52 14.55 15.79
C ASP A 95 -14.20 14.00 17.05
N GLN A 96 -13.70 12.85 17.54
CA GLN A 96 -14.18 12.22 18.76
C GLN A 96 -13.04 12.12 19.80
N PRO A 97 -13.35 12.04 21.12
CA PRO A 97 -12.34 11.87 22.15
C PRO A 97 -11.41 10.66 21.93
N PHE A 98 -11.93 9.58 21.34
CA PHE A 98 -11.21 8.33 21.11
C PHE A 98 -10.39 8.31 19.79
N ASP A 99 -10.40 9.38 18.99
CA ASP A 99 -9.62 9.49 17.75
C ASP A 99 -9.02 10.88 17.50
N CYS A 100 -9.00 11.75 18.49
CA CYS A 100 -8.65 13.17 18.35
C CYS A 100 -7.20 13.43 17.87
N HIS A 101 -6.32 12.44 17.92
CA HIS A 101 -4.96 12.52 17.36
C HIS A 101 -4.79 11.74 16.04
N GLY A 102 -5.88 11.28 15.46
CA GLY A 102 -5.91 10.73 14.10
C GLY A 102 -6.84 9.53 13.92
N VAL A 103 -7.44 9.48 12.73
CA VAL A 103 -8.13 8.30 12.20
C VAL A 103 -7.06 7.45 11.52
N TYR A 104 -6.54 6.44 12.24
CA TYR A 104 -5.48 5.57 11.76
C TYR A 104 -6.02 4.43 10.90
N SER A 105 -5.13 3.53 10.46
CA SER A 105 -5.47 2.52 9.46
C SER A 105 -6.54 1.53 9.90
N GLY A 106 -7.17 0.94 8.90
CA GLY A 106 -8.24 -0.02 9.04
C GLY A 106 -8.82 -0.46 7.70
N SER A 107 -9.97 -1.13 7.73
CA SER A 107 -10.54 -1.80 6.56
C SER A 107 -12.05 -1.59 6.45
N ALA A 108 -12.62 -1.98 5.30
CA ALA A 108 -14.05 -2.12 5.11
C ALA A 108 -14.44 -3.61 5.01
N PHE A 109 -15.60 -3.93 5.53
CA PHE A 109 -16.28 -5.22 5.38
C PHE A 109 -17.66 -4.97 4.78
N ILE A 110 -17.98 -5.64 3.68
CA ILE A 110 -19.25 -5.48 2.96
C ILE A 110 -20.17 -6.65 3.32
N GLU A 111 -21.38 -6.34 3.77
CA GLU A 111 -22.44 -7.30 4.00
C GLU A 111 -23.81 -6.61 3.91
N ASP A 112 -24.80 -7.26 3.31
CA ASP A 112 -26.20 -6.79 3.16
C ASP A 112 -26.27 -5.37 2.56
N ASP A 113 -25.51 -5.14 1.47
CA ASP A 113 -25.39 -3.86 0.77
C ASP A 113 -24.93 -2.68 1.66
N LYS A 114 -24.24 -3.00 2.76
CA LYS A 114 -23.68 -2.01 3.70
C LYS A 114 -22.18 -2.15 3.82
N MET A 115 -21.55 -1.01 4.04
CA MET A 115 -20.11 -0.90 4.30
C MET A 115 -19.89 -0.70 5.81
N TYR A 116 -19.23 -1.66 6.44
CA TYR A 116 -18.78 -1.60 7.84
C TYR A 116 -17.29 -1.23 7.84
N VAL A 117 -16.99 0.00 8.22
CA VAL A 117 -15.62 0.54 8.27
C VAL A 117 -15.09 0.41 9.68
N TYR A 118 -14.02 -0.36 9.84
CA TYR A 118 -13.28 -0.50 11.08
C TYR A 118 -11.94 0.23 10.96
N TYR A 119 -11.58 1.02 11.97
CA TYR A 119 -10.33 1.75 11.98
C TYR A 119 -9.77 1.89 13.39
N THR A 120 -8.53 2.33 13.48
CA THR A 120 -7.87 2.63 14.76
C THR A 120 -8.01 4.11 15.08
N GLY A 121 -8.75 4.43 16.14
CA GLY A 121 -8.79 5.77 16.74
C GLY A 121 -7.56 5.97 17.60
N ASN A 122 -6.68 6.91 17.21
CA ASN A 122 -5.44 7.18 17.91
C ASN A 122 -5.59 8.39 18.84
N VAL A 123 -5.14 8.21 20.09
CA VAL A 123 -5.04 9.28 21.09
C VAL A 123 -3.63 9.25 21.69
N LYS A 124 -3.01 10.42 21.85
CA LYS A 124 -1.77 10.61 22.60
C LYS A 124 -2.06 11.50 23.80
N LEU A 125 -1.86 10.98 25.00
CA LEU A 125 -2.06 11.74 26.22
C LEU A 125 -0.90 12.74 26.40
N GLU A 126 -1.22 13.93 26.92
CA GLU A 126 -0.25 15.03 27.08
C GLU A 126 -0.03 15.43 28.56
N ASP A 127 -0.68 14.72 29.48
CA ASP A 127 -0.69 15.04 30.92
C ASP A 127 0.40 14.35 31.74
N GLY A 128 1.39 13.73 31.07
CA GLY A 128 2.48 12.98 31.69
C GLY A 128 3.73 12.87 30.83
N ASP A 129 4.74 12.25 31.39
CA ASP A 129 5.96 11.85 30.65
C ASP A 129 5.76 10.43 30.12
N PHE A 130 5.44 10.33 28.84
CA PHE A 130 5.05 9.08 28.18
C PHE A 130 6.04 8.69 27.08
N ASP A 131 6.28 7.38 26.95
CA ASP A 131 7.06 6.81 25.85
C ASP A 131 6.24 6.56 24.56
N TYR A 132 4.91 6.65 24.66
CA TYR A 132 3.94 6.36 23.61
C TYR A 132 4.04 4.95 23.00
N ILE A 133 4.80 4.07 23.66
CA ILE A 133 4.92 2.65 23.36
C ILE A 133 4.16 1.85 24.40
N ASN A 134 4.57 1.93 25.66
CA ASN A 134 3.94 1.22 26.77
C ASN A 134 2.90 2.06 27.50
N THR A 135 3.01 3.39 27.41
CA THR A 135 2.18 4.35 28.13
C THR A 135 1.84 5.56 27.28
N GLY A 136 0.74 6.24 27.61
CA GLY A 136 0.38 7.54 27.04
C GLY A 136 -0.25 7.48 25.63
N ARG A 137 -0.53 6.30 25.08
CA ARG A 137 -1.24 6.14 23.82
C ARG A 137 -2.50 5.30 24.03
N GLU A 138 -3.58 5.70 23.38
CA GLU A 138 -4.76 4.87 23.22
C GLU A 138 -4.89 4.47 21.74
N SER A 139 -5.06 3.18 21.52
CA SER A 139 -5.34 2.58 20.20
C SER A 139 -6.73 1.96 20.28
N ASN A 140 -7.73 2.71 19.86
CA ASN A 140 -9.14 2.37 20.02
C ASN A 140 -9.65 1.74 18.73
N THR A 141 -10.30 0.57 18.80
CA THR A 141 -11.01 0.01 17.64
C THR A 141 -12.36 0.68 17.48
N VAL A 142 -12.61 1.27 16.33
CA VAL A 142 -13.80 2.06 16.04
C VAL A 142 -14.53 1.53 14.82
N LEU A 143 -15.87 1.54 14.86
CA LEU A 143 -16.77 1.18 13.76
C LEU A 143 -17.54 2.42 13.29
N VAL A 144 -17.65 2.54 11.96
CA VAL A 144 -18.60 3.43 11.28
C VAL A 144 -19.31 2.63 10.19
N VAL A 145 -20.59 2.84 10.01
CA VAL A 145 -21.40 2.15 8.98
C VAL A 145 -21.87 3.14 7.94
N SER A 146 -21.79 2.75 6.67
CA SER A 146 -22.37 3.47 5.55
C SER A 146 -23.31 2.54 4.79
N GLU A 147 -24.48 3.06 4.40
CA GLU A 147 -25.48 2.34 3.60
C GLU A 147 -25.33 2.58 2.09
N ASP A 148 -24.52 3.57 1.69
CA ASP A 148 -24.39 4.00 0.30
C ASP A 148 -22.91 4.21 -0.15
N GLY A 149 -21.94 3.91 0.73
CA GLY A 149 -20.54 4.18 0.51
C GLY A 149 -20.15 5.67 0.44
N LYS A 150 -21.10 6.58 0.64
CA LYS A 150 -20.94 8.05 0.51
C LYS A 150 -21.18 8.78 1.81
N THR A 151 -22.23 8.38 2.53
CA THR A 151 -22.65 8.97 3.79
C THR A 151 -22.31 8.03 4.94
N PHE A 152 -21.59 8.54 5.93
CA PHE A 152 -21.13 7.75 7.07
C PHE A 152 -21.92 8.09 8.32
N GLY A 153 -22.33 7.05 9.05
CA GLY A 153 -23.06 7.15 10.30
C GLY A 153 -22.21 7.65 11.47
N SER A 154 -22.74 7.53 12.68
CA SER A 154 -22.01 7.87 13.91
C SER A 154 -20.91 6.85 14.17
N LYS A 155 -19.77 7.34 14.63
CA LYS A 155 -18.64 6.54 15.09
C LYS A 155 -19.00 5.82 16.39
N LYS A 156 -18.62 4.56 16.50
CA LYS A 156 -18.80 3.76 17.69
C LYS A 156 -17.47 3.15 18.12
N GLU A 157 -17.00 3.52 19.28
CA GLU A 157 -15.86 2.87 19.93
C GLU A 157 -16.26 1.46 20.35
N LEU A 158 -15.49 0.46 19.95
CA LEU A 158 -15.76 -0.96 20.19
C LEU A 158 -14.83 -1.56 21.24
N MET A 159 -13.53 -1.27 21.15
CA MET A 159 -12.50 -1.77 22.06
C MET A 159 -11.47 -0.68 22.35
N ARG A 160 -10.88 -0.76 23.53
CA ARG A 160 -9.82 0.13 24.07
C ARG A 160 -8.60 -0.69 24.49
N ASN A 161 -7.53 -0.04 24.86
CA ASN A 161 -6.32 -0.72 25.37
C ASN A 161 -6.59 -1.71 26.50
N VAL A 162 -7.57 -1.44 27.36
CA VAL A 162 -7.95 -2.32 28.49
C VAL A 162 -8.63 -3.61 28.07
N ASP A 163 -9.14 -3.67 26.86
CA ASP A 163 -9.83 -4.84 26.28
C ASP A 163 -8.85 -5.79 25.58
N TYR A 164 -7.60 -5.38 25.40
CA TYR A 164 -6.54 -6.18 24.80
C TYR A 164 -5.76 -6.97 25.86
N PRO A 165 -5.06 -8.05 25.48
CA PRO A 165 -4.18 -8.78 26.39
C PRO A 165 -3.17 -7.88 27.11
N SER A 166 -2.98 -8.08 28.40
CA SER A 166 -2.24 -7.17 29.29
C SER A 166 -0.71 -7.15 29.10
N ASP A 167 -0.17 -8.10 28.34
CA ASP A 167 1.24 -8.19 27.97
C ASP A 167 1.60 -7.41 26.69
N LEU A 168 0.61 -6.75 26.09
CA LEU A 168 0.81 -5.88 24.93
C LEU A 168 1.20 -4.45 25.33
N THR A 169 1.90 -3.79 24.44
CA THR A 169 2.14 -2.36 24.47
C THR A 169 0.86 -1.59 24.08
N CYS A 170 0.92 -0.27 23.97
CA CYS A 170 -0.18 0.53 23.40
C CYS A 170 -0.36 0.37 21.89
N HIS A 171 0.48 -0.44 21.23
CA HIS A 171 0.43 -0.66 19.79
C HIS A 171 -0.40 -1.90 19.45
N VAL A 172 -1.73 -1.72 19.37
CA VAL A 172 -2.69 -2.66 18.77
C VAL A 172 -3.51 -1.88 17.76
N ARG A 173 -3.44 -2.24 16.46
CA ARG A 173 -4.05 -1.43 15.39
C ARG A 173 -4.37 -2.17 14.11
N ASP A 174 -4.93 -1.45 13.14
CA ASP A 174 -5.17 -1.84 11.76
C ASP A 174 -6.15 -2.99 11.62
N PRO A 175 -7.41 -2.84 12.11
CA PRO A 175 -8.39 -3.90 12.10
C PRO A 175 -8.79 -4.31 10.67
N LYS A 176 -8.75 -5.62 10.39
CA LYS A 176 -9.28 -6.23 9.18
C LYS A 176 -10.31 -7.29 9.55
N VAL A 177 -11.48 -7.25 8.91
CA VAL A 177 -12.61 -8.13 9.25
C VAL A 177 -12.95 -9.07 8.10
N TRP A 178 -13.21 -10.34 8.44
CA TRP A 178 -13.78 -11.32 7.53
C TRP A 178 -14.86 -12.13 8.23
N LYS A 179 -15.58 -12.94 7.48
CA LYS A 179 -16.62 -13.84 7.99
C LYS A 179 -16.29 -15.28 7.61
N ASP A 180 -16.50 -16.21 8.55
CA ASP A 180 -16.46 -17.64 8.30
C ASP A 180 -17.66 -18.28 8.97
N GLY A 181 -18.52 -18.92 8.18
CA GLY A 181 -19.83 -19.39 8.63
C GLY A 181 -20.70 -18.26 9.19
N ASP A 182 -21.15 -18.41 10.44
CA ASP A 182 -21.98 -17.42 11.14
C ASP A 182 -21.18 -16.50 12.09
N ILE A 183 -19.85 -16.60 12.06
CA ILE A 183 -18.96 -15.84 12.95
C ILE A 183 -18.15 -14.82 12.14
N TYR A 184 -18.04 -13.62 12.69
CA TYR A 184 -17.14 -12.58 12.20
C TYR A 184 -15.84 -12.66 12.97
N TYR A 185 -14.75 -12.49 12.26
CA TYR A 185 -13.40 -12.45 12.81
C TYR A 185 -12.75 -11.11 12.47
N MET A 186 -11.94 -10.60 13.37
CA MET A 186 -11.13 -9.40 13.18
C MET A 186 -9.69 -9.74 13.51
N ILE A 187 -8.77 -9.39 12.61
CA ILE A 187 -7.35 -9.45 12.88
C ILE A 187 -6.80 -8.03 13.08
N GLN A 188 -5.90 -7.86 14.05
CA GLN A 188 -5.20 -6.60 14.32
C GLN A 188 -3.72 -6.86 14.56
N GLY A 189 -2.88 -5.96 14.10
CA GLY A 189 -1.45 -6.00 14.40
C GLY A 189 -1.15 -5.58 15.84
N ALA A 190 -0.13 -6.17 16.44
CA ALA A 190 0.23 -5.91 17.82
C ALA A 190 1.74 -6.02 18.08
N ARG A 191 2.19 -5.32 19.13
CA ARG A 191 3.55 -5.38 19.70
C ARG A 191 3.46 -5.77 21.16
N THR A 192 4.19 -6.80 21.57
CA THR A 192 4.27 -7.20 22.97
C THR A 192 5.23 -6.28 23.76
N LYS A 193 5.17 -6.33 25.08
CA LYS A 193 6.12 -5.60 25.95
C LYS A 193 7.56 -6.13 25.88
N GLU A 194 7.73 -7.34 25.35
CA GLU A 194 9.03 -7.96 25.04
C GLU A 194 9.52 -7.64 23.62
N ASP A 195 8.90 -6.68 22.93
CA ASP A 195 9.24 -6.27 21.57
C ASP A 195 9.12 -7.39 20.54
N VAL A 196 8.03 -8.15 20.60
CA VAL A 196 7.68 -9.17 19.60
C VAL A 196 6.43 -8.76 18.83
N GLY A 197 6.56 -8.72 17.51
CA GLY A 197 5.45 -8.48 16.58
C GLY A 197 4.56 -9.71 16.44
N GLN A 198 3.25 -9.51 16.41
CA GLN A 198 2.25 -10.56 16.26
C GLN A 198 0.92 -9.98 15.72
N ALA A 199 -0.02 -10.84 15.41
CA ALA A 199 -1.39 -10.44 15.15
C ALA A 199 -2.36 -11.05 16.17
N LEU A 200 -3.44 -10.32 16.45
CA LEU A 200 -4.51 -10.74 17.37
C LEU A 200 -5.77 -11.07 16.58
N ILE A 201 -6.42 -12.15 16.93
CA ILE A 201 -7.72 -12.51 16.38
C ILE A 201 -8.80 -12.32 17.44
N PHE A 202 -9.85 -11.61 17.05
CA PHE A 202 -11.08 -11.43 17.80
C PHE A 202 -12.25 -12.07 17.07
N GLU A 203 -13.27 -12.50 17.78
CA GLU A 203 -14.50 -13.06 17.21
C GLU A 203 -15.74 -12.28 17.65
N SER A 204 -16.77 -12.24 16.79
CA SER A 204 -18.04 -11.59 17.05
C SER A 204 -19.19 -12.32 16.33
N LYS A 205 -20.39 -12.22 16.90
CA LYS A 205 -21.65 -12.70 16.25
C LYS A 205 -22.47 -11.56 15.65
N ASP A 206 -22.11 -10.32 15.94
CA ASP A 206 -22.94 -9.14 15.61
C ASP A 206 -22.13 -7.96 15.04
N LYS A 207 -20.83 -8.15 14.78
CA LYS A 207 -19.91 -7.12 14.25
C LYS A 207 -19.61 -5.96 15.22
N ILE A 208 -20.13 -6.02 16.43
CA ILE A 208 -20.07 -4.93 17.44
C ILE A 208 -19.39 -5.40 18.72
N ASN A 209 -19.80 -6.55 19.22
CA ASN A 209 -19.27 -7.11 20.46
C ASN A 209 -18.18 -8.12 20.14
N TRP A 210 -16.92 -7.70 20.31
CA TRP A 210 -15.74 -8.49 19.99
C TRP A 210 -15.15 -9.13 21.24
N LYS A 211 -14.66 -10.36 21.10
CA LYS A 211 -13.96 -11.09 22.16
C LYS A 211 -12.62 -11.57 21.62
N PHE A 212 -11.59 -11.39 22.43
CA PHE A 212 -10.28 -11.97 22.10
C PHE A 212 -10.39 -13.49 21.96
N ARG A 213 -9.86 -14.03 20.87
CA ARG A 213 -9.86 -15.46 20.55
C ARG A 213 -8.47 -16.08 20.66
N SER A 214 -7.52 -15.58 19.87
CA SER A 214 -6.19 -16.18 19.74
C SER A 214 -5.17 -15.17 19.24
N ARG A 215 -3.91 -15.60 19.23
CA ARG A 215 -2.78 -14.88 18.62
C ARG A 215 -2.29 -15.61 17.39
N VAL A 216 -1.74 -14.87 16.45
CA VAL A 216 -0.97 -15.42 15.34
C VAL A 216 0.47 -14.97 15.51
N GLU A 217 1.35 -15.95 15.65
CA GLU A 217 2.76 -15.76 15.96
C GLU A 217 3.60 -16.63 15.02
N SER A 218 4.81 -16.17 14.72
CA SER A 218 5.83 -16.98 14.04
C SER A 218 6.55 -17.92 15.05
N GLU A 219 7.15 -19.01 14.57
CA GLU A 219 7.88 -19.95 15.45
C GLU A 219 9.00 -19.27 16.25
N LYS A 220 9.57 -18.21 15.72
CA LYS A 220 10.60 -17.37 16.36
C LYS A 220 10.17 -15.92 16.30
N PRO A 221 10.57 -15.07 17.25
CA PRO A 221 10.34 -13.65 17.18
C PRO A 221 10.73 -13.09 15.81
N PHE A 222 9.82 -12.34 15.18
CA PHE A 222 9.99 -11.83 13.82
C PHE A 222 9.54 -10.37 13.75
N GLY A 223 10.51 -9.45 13.87
CA GLY A 223 10.26 -8.02 14.06
C GLY A 223 9.59 -7.70 15.40
N TYR A 224 9.48 -6.41 15.70
CA TYR A 224 8.84 -5.97 16.94
C TYR A 224 7.37 -5.55 16.78
N MET A 225 6.90 -5.30 15.55
CA MET A 225 5.53 -4.92 15.24
C MET A 225 5.10 -5.48 13.89
N TRP A 226 3.89 -6.03 13.83
CA TRP A 226 3.23 -6.36 12.57
C TRP A 226 2.10 -5.35 12.35
N GLU A 227 2.23 -4.52 11.32
CA GLU A 227 1.21 -3.52 10.94
C GLU A 227 0.37 -4.03 9.78
N CYS A 228 -0.83 -3.47 9.65
CA CYS A 228 -1.74 -3.70 8.53
C CYS A 228 -1.94 -5.19 8.19
N PRO A 229 -2.25 -6.08 9.17
CA PRO A 229 -2.45 -7.48 8.87
C PRO A 229 -3.66 -7.67 7.96
N ASP A 230 -3.51 -8.55 6.96
CA ASP A 230 -4.58 -8.90 6.03
C ASP A 230 -4.59 -10.41 5.78
N TYR A 231 -5.66 -11.09 6.22
CA TYR A 231 -5.82 -12.53 6.04
C TYR A 231 -6.86 -12.82 4.98
N PHE A 232 -6.48 -13.58 3.96
CA PHE A 232 -7.34 -13.92 2.84
C PHE A 232 -6.94 -15.22 2.16
N GLU A 233 -7.81 -15.73 1.30
CA GLU A 233 -7.53 -16.86 0.43
C GLU A 233 -7.57 -16.42 -1.04
N VAL A 234 -6.65 -16.92 -1.85
CA VAL A 234 -6.61 -16.74 -3.30
C VAL A 234 -6.14 -18.01 -3.96
N ASP A 235 -6.89 -18.50 -4.96
CA ASP A 235 -6.62 -19.75 -5.71
C ASP A 235 -6.33 -20.95 -4.78
N GLY A 236 -7.04 -21.06 -3.66
CA GLY A 236 -6.89 -22.11 -2.66
C GLY A 236 -5.68 -21.97 -1.73
N THR A 237 -4.92 -20.88 -1.85
CA THR A 237 -3.79 -20.56 -0.96
C THR A 237 -4.21 -19.51 0.05
N LYS A 238 -4.05 -19.83 1.35
CA LYS A 238 -4.30 -18.90 2.45
C LYS A 238 -3.07 -18.06 2.72
N ILE A 239 -3.27 -16.75 2.82
CA ILE A 239 -2.21 -15.75 2.96
C ILE A 239 -2.47 -14.90 4.20
N LEU A 240 -1.44 -14.69 4.99
CA LEU A 240 -1.37 -13.67 6.02
C LEU A 240 -0.35 -12.61 5.59
N SER A 241 -0.82 -11.48 5.11
CA SER A 241 0.00 -10.31 4.83
C SER A 241 0.25 -9.50 6.10
N ALA A 242 1.44 -8.96 6.25
CA ALA A 242 1.76 -8.02 7.33
C ALA A 242 2.92 -7.10 6.90
N SER A 243 2.89 -5.86 7.41
CA SER A 243 4.02 -4.93 7.30
C SER A 243 4.83 -5.00 8.59
N VAL A 244 6.05 -5.52 8.50
CA VAL A 244 6.87 -5.87 9.66
C VAL A 244 7.93 -4.82 9.93
N GLN A 245 7.97 -4.34 11.17
CA GLN A 245 9.00 -3.42 11.66
C GLN A 245 10.05 -4.17 12.49
N GLY A 246 11.32 -3.72 12.36
CA GLY A 246 12.42 -4.23 13.20
C GLY A 246 13.05 -5.54 12.73
N LEU A 247 13.06 -5.79 11.41
CA LEU A 247 13.88 -6.85 10.82
C LEU A 247 15.28 -6.31 10.56
N GLU A 248 16.28 -6.94 11.14
CA GLU A 248 17.67 -6.51 11.10
C GLU A 248 18.61 -7.71 10.85
N GLY A 249 19.75 -7.43 10.22
CA GLY A 249 20.80 -8.41 9.98
C GLY A 249 20.58 -9.29 8.76
N GLY A 250 21.68 -9.74 8.15
CA GLY A 250 21.67 -10.67 7.02
C GLY A 250 21.00 -10.09 5.78
N VAL A 251 19.96 -10.76 5.28
CA VAL A 251 19.25 -10.34 4.05
C VAL A 251 18.49 -9.03 4.21
N TRP A 252 18.21 -8.59 5.43
CA TRP A 252 17.44 -7.37 5.71
C TRP A 252 18.29 -6.10 5.63
N ASP A 253 19.62 -6.18 5.79
CA ASP A 253 20.52 -5.01 5.76
C ASP A 253 20.53 -4.29 4.41
N ASP A 254 20.21 -5.01 3.32
CA ASP A 254 20.12 -4.46 1.97
C ASP A 254 18.66 -4.16 1.55
N ARG A 255 17.72 -4.09 2.49
CA ARG A 255 16.30 -3.82 2.26
C ARG A 255 15.89 -2.45 2.79
N ASN A 256 14.60 -2.17 2.73
CA ASN A 256 14.01 -0.97 3.30
C ASN A 256 14.05 -1.03 4.84
N VAL A 257 13.88 0.11 5.50
CA VAL A 257 13.82 0.20 6.98
C VAL A 257 12.74 -0.72 7.57
N TYR A 258 11.62 -0.89 6.88
CA TYR A 258 10.56 -1.85 7.21
C TYR A 258 10.14 -2.65 5.97
N GLN A 259 9.53 -3.81 6.20
CA GLN A 259 9.22 -4.75 5.13
C GLN A 259 7.71 -4.97 4.99
N SER A 260 7.21 -5.03 3.76
CA SER A 260 5.87 -5.50 3.44
C SER A 260 5.94 -6.85 2.75
N GLY A 261 5.26 -7.83 3.33
CA GLY A 261 5.31 -9.20 2.83
C GLY A 261 4.17 -10.05 3.36
N TYR A 262 4.33 -11.35 3.22
CA TYR A 262 3.30 -12.30 3.59
C TYR A 262 3.87 -13.66 4.00
N PHE A 263 3.07 -14.38 4.75
CA PHE A 263 3.23 -15.79 5.02
C PHE A 263 2.14 -16.58 4.30
N MET A 264 2.46 -17.73 3.71
CA MET A 264 1.46 -18.73 3.39
C MET A 264 1.05 -19.46 4.66
N VAL A 265 -0.24 -19.73 4.82
CA VAL A 265 -0.80 -20.36 6.01
C VAL A 265 -1.23 -21.78 5.68
N ASP A 266 -0.52 -22.77 6.23
CA ASP A 266 -0.95 -24.16 6.19
C ASP A 266 -1.84 -24.46 7.39
N GLY A 267 -2.97 -25.12 7.17
CA GLY A 267 -3.96 -25.40 8.20
C GLY A 267 -5.04 -24.31 8.34
N ASN A 268 -5.46 -24.04 9.58
CA ASN A 268 -6.50 -23.06 9.91
C ASN A 268 -5.96 -22.03 10.91
N ILE A 269 -5.87 -20.76 10.49
CA ILE A 269 -5.36 -19.66 11.33
C ILE A 269 -6.14 -19.49 12.65
N LEU A 270 -7.38 -20.00 12.71
CA LEU A 270 -8.22 -19.93 13.89
C LEU A 270 -7.93 -21.05 14.92
N ASP A 271 -7.24 -22.12 14.53
CA ASP A 271 -6.97 -23.30 15.37
C ASP A 271 -5.52 -23.75 15.24
N ASP A 272 -5.24 -24.75 14.41
CA ASP A 272 -3.92 -25.28 14.15
C ASP A 272 -3.41 -24.79 12.80
N TYR A 273 -2.35 -24.01 12.83
CA TYR A 273 -1.74 -23.45 11.62
C TYR A 273 -0.21 -23.52 11.67
N LYS A 274 0.40 -23.41 10.49
CA LYS A 274 1.82 -23.19 10.33
C LYS A 274 2.03 -22.07 9.32
N LEU A 275 2.91 -21.11 9.67
CA LEU A 275 3.33 -20.06 8.76
C LEU A 275 4.55 -20.53 7.95
N SER A 276 4.58 -20.21 6.66
CA SER A 276 5.77 -20.35 5.83
C SER A 276 6.88 -19.39 6.28
N GLU A 277 8.01 -19.40 5.58
CA GLU A 277 8.93 -18.28 5.62
C GLU A 277 8.22 -17.01 5.11
N TYR A 278 8.67 -15.85 5.59
CA TYR A 278 8.13 -14.55 5.17
C TYR A 278 8.65 -14.19 3.80
N MET A 279 7.75 -13.93 2.87
CA MET A 279 8.03 -13.54 1.49
C MET A 279 7.64 -12.10 1.26
N LEU A 280 8.44 -11.37 0.48
CA LEU A 280 8.20 -9.94 0.23
C LEU A 280 7.15 -9.76 -0.88
N TRP A 281 6.24 -8.79 -0.68
CA TRP A 281 5.36 -8.31 -1.74
C TRP A 281 6.10 -7.53 -2.82
N HIS A 282 7.22 -6.91 -2.46
CA HIS A 282 8.04 -6.16 -3.40
C HIS A 282 9.51 -6.13 -2.98
N TYR A 283 10.37 -5.81 -3.94
CA TYR A 283 11.82 -5.77 -3.78
C TYR A 283 12.42 -4.39 -4.10
N GLY A 284 11.57 -3.38 -4.43
CA GLY A 284 11.96 -2.01 -4.74
C GLY A 284 12.06 -1.10 -3.51
N PHE A 285 11.94 0.22 -3.72
CA PHE A 285 12.10 1.22 -2.67
C PHE A 285 10.78 1.58 -1.99
N ASP A 286 9.74 1.85 -2.75
CA ASP A 286 8.52 2.51 -2.28
C ASP A 286 7.33 1.55 -2.28
N CYS A 287 7.11 0.84 -1.18
CA CYS A 287 5.91 0.04 -0.99
C CYS A 287 5.76 -0.37 0.48
N TYR A 288 4.68 0.06 1.13
CA TYR A 288 4.37 -0.28 2.51
C TYR A 288 2.86 -0.42 2.73
N ALA A 289 2.46 -1.01 3.85
CA ALA A 289 1.09 -1.13 4.32
C ALA A 289 0.10 -1.66 3.26
N PRO A 290 0.40 -2.77 2.55
CA PRO A 290 -0.52 -3.35 1.59
C PRO A 290 -1.85 -3.73 2.22
N GLN A 291 -2.92 -3.51 1.46
CA GLN A 291 -4.26 -3.98 1.80
C GLN A 291 -4.88 -4.64 0.56
N SER A 292 -5.69 -5.67 0.77
CA SER A 292 -6.40 -6.33 -0.31
C SER A 292 -7.91 -6.38 -0.09
N PHE A 293 -8.65 -6.58 -1.16
CA PHE A 293 -10.08 -6.83 -1.12
C PHE A 293 -10.47 -7.82 -2.20
N GLU A 294 -11.59 -8.48 -2.01
CA GLU A 294 -12.20 -9.33 -3.03
C GLU A 294 -13.21 -8.51 -3.82
N THR A 295 -13.11 -8.57 -5.14
CA THR A 295 -14.06 -7.94 -6.05
C THR A 295 -15.33 -8.80 -6.17
N GLU A 296 -16.44 -8.21 -6.63
CA GLU A 296 -17.70 -8.93 -6.86
C GLU A 296 -17.57 -10.05 -7.91
N ASP A 297 -16.55 -9.98 -8.79
CA ASP A 297 -16.23 -11.05 -9.76
C ASP A 297 -15.21 -12.08 -9.23
N GLY A 298 -14.87 -12.03 -7.93
CA GLY A 298 -14.06 -13.01 -7.21
C GLY A 298 -12.54 -12.84 -7.35
N ARG A 299 -12.06 -11.72 -7.89
CA ARG A 299 -10.62 -11.42 -7.94
C ARG A 299 -10.14 -10.88 -6.59
N ARG A 300 -8.91 -11.19 -6.21
CA ARG A 300 -8.22 -10.52 -5.12
C ARG A 300 -7.39 -9.36 -5.66
N VAL A 301 -7.72 -8.15 -5.26
CA VAL A 301 -7.00 -6.93 -5.66
C VAL A 301 -6.24 -6.36 -4.47
N HIS A 302 -5.03 -5.92 -4.71
CA HIS A 302 -4.05 -5.45 -3.74
C HIS A 302 -3.59 -4.04 -4.11
N ILE A 303 -3.53 -3.15 -3.13
CA ILE A 303 -3.02 -1.78 -3.25
C ILE A 303 -2.12 -1.52 -2.05
N SER A 304 -0.98 -0.83 -2.28
CA SER A 304 -0.03 -0.46 -1.23
C SER A 304 0.22 1.04 -1.24
N TRP A 305 0.71 1.57 -0.15
CA TRP A 305 1.31 2.89 -0.12
C TRP A 305 2.65 2.87 -0.85
N MET A 306 2.79 3.64 -1.94
CA MET A 306 4.06 3.88 -2.61
C MET A 306 4.84 4.95 -1.85
N GLY A 307 5.44 4.51 -0.77
CA GLY A 307 6.21 5.25 0.22
C GLY A 307 6.80 4.29 1.26
N MET A 308 7.50 4.84 2.25
CA MET A 308 8.12 4.10 3.34
C MET A 308 8.12 4.98 4.60
N PRO A 309 7.59 4.51 5.74
CA PRO A 309 7.66 5.26 6.99
C PRO A 309 9.10 5.31 7.52
N ASP A 310 9.42 6.37 8.24
CA ASP A 310 10.70 6.56 8.94
C ASP A 310 11.95 6.41 8.03
N CYS A 311 11.81 6.66 6.73
CA CYS A 311 12.88 6.51 5.76
C CYS A 311 13.76 7.77 5.71
N GLU A 312 15.02 7.65 6.14
CA GLU A 312 16.02 8.71 6.06
C GLU A 312 16.93 8.60 4.80
N GLU A 313 16.92 7.44 4.14
CA GLU A 313 17.79 7.14 3.00
C GLU A 313 17.48 8.05 1.80
N TYR A 314 16.20 8.24 1.50
CA TYR A 314 15.74 9.01 0.33
C TYR A 314 14.54 9.92 0.69
N THR A 315 14.15 10.76 -0.26
CA THR A 315 13.07 11.75 -0.10
C THR A 315 12.13 11.76 -1.31
N ASN A 316 11.23 12.72 -1.38
CA ASN A 316 10.35 12.95 -2.53
C ASN A 316 10.39 14.43 -2.94
N LEU A 317 10.65 14.70 -4.21
CA LEU A 317 10.75 16.09 -4.71
C LEU A 317 9.39 16.82 -4.70
N THR A 318 8.28 16.06 -4.69
CA THR A 318 6.92 16.61 -4.63
C THR A 318 6.57 17.29 -3.31
N ILE A 319 7.37 17.12 -2.25
CA ILE A 319 7.24 17.89 -1.01
C ILE A 319 7.29 19.40 -1.29
N ALA A 320 8.20 19.83 -2.17
CA ALA A 320 8.30 21.22 -2.58
C ALA A 320 7.09 21.70 -3.39
N GLU A 321 6.38 20.80 -4.05
CA GLU A 321 5.12 21.08 -4.74
C GLU A 321 3.91 21.13 -3.76
N GLY A 322 4.09 20.70 -2.50
CA GLY A 322 3.08 20.71 -1.45
C GLY A 322 2.26 19.43 -1.32
N TRP A 323 2.73 18.32 -1.90
CA TRP A 323 2.11 17.00 -1.75
C TRP A 323 3.16 15.89 -1.71
N GLN A 324 2.80 14.72 -1.17
CA GLN A 324 3.72 13.59 -1.07
C GLN A 324 2.99 12.24 -1.14
N HIS A 325 3.65 11.29 -1.81
CA HIS A 325 3.25 9.90 -2.00
C HIS A 325 2.08 9.68 -2.98
N CYS A 326 1.88 8.42 -3.31
CA CYS A 326 0.74 7.89 -4.03
C CYS A 326 0.50 6.44 -3.60
N PHE A 327 -0.54 5.81 -4.11
CA PHE A 327 -0.69 4.36 -4.04
C PHE A 327 0.06 3.68 -5.18
N THR A 328 0.37 2.38 -5.03
CA THR A 328 0.69 1.53 -6.17
C THR A 328 -0.55 1.42 -7.08
N PHE A 329 -0.32 1.12 -8.34
CA PHE A 329 -1.41 0.77 -9.23
C PHE A 329 -2.16 -0.45 -8.66
N PRO A 330 -3.50 -0.55 -8.80
CA PRO A 330 -4.25 -1.73 -8.35
C PRO A 330 -3.74 -2.99 -9.04
N ARG A 331 -3.44 -4.04 -8.25
CA ARG A 331 -2.85 -5.29 -8.74
C ARG A 331 -3.74 -6.48 -8.42
N GLU A 332 -4.02 -7.33 -9.42
CA GLU A 332 -4.58 -8.65 -9.19
C GLU A 332 -3.53 -9.54 -8.54
N VAL A 333 -3.88 -10.21 -7.46
CA VAL A 333 -3.08 -11.25 -6.81
C VAL A 333 -3.63 -12.60 -7.24
N PHE A 334 -2.76 -13.51 -7.64
CA PHE A 334 -3.11 -14.87 -8.08
C PHE A 334 -1.98 -15.85 -7.74
N VAL A 335 -2.27 -17.15 -7.83
CA VAL A 335 -1.25 -18.19 -7.61
C VAL A 335 -0.99 -18.93 -8.91
N GLU A 336 0.27 -18.98 -9.32
CA GLU A 336 0.73 -19.71 -10.49
C GLU A 336 1.91 -20.60 -10.11
N ASP A 337 1.84 -21.89 -10.40
CA ASP A 337 2.87 -22.90 -10.07
C ASP A 337 3.27 -22.88 -8.57
N GLY A 338 2.30 -22.61 -7.68
CA GLY A 338 2.51 -22.55 -6.22
C GLY A 338 3.19 -21.27 -5.74
N LYS A 339 3.35 -20.27 -6.59
CA LYS A 339 3.92 -18.95 -6.28
C LYS A 339 2.82 -17.88 -6.30
N VAL A 340 2.89 -16.97 -5.36
CA VAL A 340 1.99 -15.82 -5.34
C VAL A 340 2.55 -14.77 -6.29
N CYS A 341 1.73 -14.37 -7.26
CA CYS A 341 2.07 -13.42 -8.30
C CYS A 341 1.15 -12.21 -8.28
N GLN A 342 1.62 -11.10 -8.83
CA GLN A 342 0.89 -9.84 -8.94
C GLN A 342 0.96 -9.30 -10.36
N ARG A 343 -0.13 -8.73 -10.87
CA ARG A 343 -0.14 -8.03 -12.15
C ARG A 343 -1.06 -6.81 -12.08
N PRO A 344 -0.87 -5.79 -12.91
CA PRO A 344 -1.83 -4.69 -13.05
C PRO A 344 -3.23 -5.24 -13.34
N VAL A 345 -4.28 -4.62 -12.78
CA VAL A 345 -5.66 -5.05 -13.05
C VAL A 345 -5.94 -5.04 -14.55
N ARG A 346 -6.69 -6.04 -15.01
CA ARG A 346 -6.97 -6.27 -16.45
C ARG A 346 -7.64 -5.09 -17.15
N GLU A 347 -8.32 -4.23 -16.42
CA GLU A 347 -8.98 -3.02 -16.90
C GLU A 347 -8.00 -2.05 -17.58
N LEU A 348 -6.72 -2.04 -17.15
CA LEU A 348 -5.67 -1.22 -17.76
C LEU A 348 -5.52 -1.47 -19.27
N GLN A 349 -5.80 -2.68 -19.74
CA GLN A 349 -5.70 -3.02 -21.15
C GLN A 349 -6.59 -2.13 -22.05
N LYS A 350 -7.71 -1.63 -21.53
CA LYS A 350 -8.62 -0.72 -22.27
C LYS A 350 -8.01 0.67 -22.53
N ARG A 351 -6.97 1.03 -21.80
CA ARG A 351 -6.27 2.33 -21.88
C ARG A 351 -4.99 2.27 -22.71
N LYS A 352 -4.51 1.05 -23.00
CA LYS A 352 -3.30 0.83 -23.75
C LYS A 352 -3.49 1.10 -25.24
N THR A 353 -2.57 1.84 -25.83
CA THR A 353 -2.50 2.12 -27.27
C THR A 353 -1.15 1.72 -27.79
N PHE A 354 -1.10 0.82 -28.77
CA PHE A 354 0.14 0.31 -29.38
C PHE A 354 1.04 1.46 -29.87
N VAL A 355 2.31 1.41 -29.51
CA VAL A 355 3.35 2.35 -29.96
C VAL A 355 4.35 1.66 -30.88
N ASP A 356 4.98 0.58 -30.42
CA ASP A 356 6.00 -0.12 -31.19
C ASP A 356 6.19 -1.57 -30.71
N LYS A 357 6.75 -2.39 -31.63
CA LYS A 357 7.14 -3.77 -31.36
C LYS A 357 8.49 -4.05 -32.01
N SER A 358 9.41 -4.60 -31.23
CA SER A 358 10.76 -4.92 -31.71
C SER A 358 11.27 -6.23 -31.13
N THR A 359 12.42 -6.70 -31.61
CA THR A 359 13.11 -7.86 -31.08
C THR A 359 14.51 -7.45 -30.62
N GLY A 360 14.84 -7.74 -29.38
CA GLY A 360 16.16 -7.57 -28.80
C GLY A 360 16.52 -6.14 -28.37
N MET A 361 15.93 -5.11 -28.98
CA MET A 361 16.23 -3.71 -28.63
C MET A 361 15.05 -2.79 -28.95
N LEU A 362 14.78 -1.84 -28.06
CA LEU A 362 13.84 -0.74 -28.26
C LEU A 362 14.45 0.57 -27.71
N LYS A 363 14.31 1.69 -28.45
CA LYS A 363 14.63 3.04 -27.96
C LYS A 363 13.48 3.99 -28.29
N LYS A 364 13.02 4.75 -27.31
CA LYS A 364 11.93 5.72 -27.42
C LYS A 364 12.21 6.92 -26.54
N ASP A 365 11.75 8.09 -27.00
CA ASP A 365 11.80 9.35 -26.27
C ASP A 365 10.43 10.04 -26.29
N GLY A 366 10.16 10.87 -25.29
CA GLY A 366 8.97 11.72 -25.22
C GLY A 366 7.69 11.05 -24.71
N TYR A 367 7.76 9.83 -24.22
CA TYR A 367 6.64 9.14 -23.58
C TYR A 367 6.75 9.24 -22.06
N LYS A 368 5.64 9.57 -21.39
CA LYS A 368 5.59 9.79 -19.94
C LYS A 368 4.79 8.75 -19.19
N VAL A 369 3.78 8.17 -19.85
CA VAL A 369 2.89 7.16 -19.25
C VAL A 369 2.76 6.02 -20.24
N TYR A 370 3.38 4.91 -19.92
CA TYR A 370 3.48 3.78 -20.84
C TYR A 370 3.70 2.45 -20.12
N ASP A 371 3.44 1.40 -20.85
CA ASP A 371 3.71 0.03 -20.47
C ASP A 371 4.69 -0.61 -21.47
N VAL A 372 5.64 -1.36 -20.95
CA VAL A 372 6.59 -2.14 -21.78
C VAL A 372 6.56 -3.59 -21.36
N ASN A 373 6.15 -4.45 -22.27
CA ASN A 373 6.13 -5.89 -22.09
C ASN A 373 7.31 -6.53 -22.80
N ILE A 374 8.18 -7.21 -22.08
CA ILE A 374 9.34 -7.94 -22.59
C ILE A 374 9.13 -9.42 -22.30
N SER A 375 9.11 -10.25 -23.33
CA SER A 375 8.85 -11.69 -23.22
C SER A 375 9.84 -12.53 -24.02
N GLY A 376 10.03 -13.79 -23.59
CA GLY A 376 10.95 -14.71 -24.25
C GLY A 376 12.42 -14.32 -24.03
N ILE A 377 12.77 -13.76 -22.88
CA ILE A 377 14.15 -13.43 -22.53
C ILE A 377 14.98 -14.73 -22.53
N GLN A 378 15.99 -14.75 -23.38
CA GLN A 378 16.96 -15.84 -23.51
C GLN A 378 18.31 -15.38 -22.98
N ASN A 379 19.29 -16.20 -22.86
CA ASN A 379 20.66 -15.83 -22.51
C ASN A 379 20.88 -15.11 -21.16
N ASN A 380 19.84 -15.02 -20.30
CA ASN A 380 19.95 -14.42 -18.96
C ASN A 380 20.62 -13.03 -18.94
N GLU A 381 20.35 -12.21 -19.94
CA GLU A 381 20.80 -10.81 -20.03
C GLU A 381 19.63 -9.90 -20.37
N PHE A 382 19.38 -8.94 -19.53
CA PHE A 382 18.34 -7.94 -19.69
C PHE A 382 18.83 -6.62 -19.11
N ARG A 383 18.57 -5.53 -19.82
CA ARG A 383 18.86 -4.19 -19.33
C ARG A 383 17.84 -3.19 -19.89
N THR A 384 17.27 -2.40 -19.00
CA THR A 384 16.42 -1.26 -19.35
C THR A 384 16.96 -0.02 -18.64
N VAL A 385 16.98 1.10 -19.36
CA VAL A 385 17.34 2.41 -18.82
C VAL A 385 16.18 3.38 -19.06
N ILE A 386 15.67 3.97 -17.99
CA ILE A 386 14.60 4.95 -17.99
C ILE A 386 15.18 6.29 -17.57
N ASP A 387 14.89 7.36 -18.32
CA ASP A 387 15.34 8.74 -18.08
C ASP A 387 16.88 8.86 -17.96
N GLU A 388 17.62 7.96 -18.58
CA GLU A 388 19.10 7.82 -18.50
C GLU A 388 19.63 7.51 -17.08
N GLU A 389 18.80 7.42 -16.06
CA GLU A 389 19.24 7.31 -14.67
C GLU A 389 18.71 6.10 -13.90
N LEU A 390 17.48 5.66 -14.16
CA LEU A 390 16.94 4.43 -13.54
C LEU A 390 17.30 3.23 -14.42
N ILE A 391 18.02 2.29 -13.85
CA ILE A 391 18.48 1.07 -14.52
C ILE A 391 17.81 -0.14 -13.89
N LEU A 392 17.21 -0.97 -14.75
CA LEU A 392 16.74 -2.30 -14.43
C LEU A 392 17.65 -3.28 -15.16
N GLU A 393 18.32 -4.16 -14.44
CA GLU A 393 19.29 -5.09 -15.02
C GLU A 393 19.15 -6.50 -14.45
N TYR A 394 19.23 -7.51 -15.30
CA TYR A 394 19.40 -8.90 -14.86
C TYR A 394 20.72 -9.44 -15.36
N LYS A 395 21.54 -9.89 -14.42
CA LYS A 395 22.85 -10.47 -14.73
C LYS A 395 23.31 -11.40 -13.61
N ASN A 396 23.92 -12.51 -14.00
CA ASN A 396 24.52 -13.47 -13.05
C ASN A 396 23.56 -13.97 -11.95
N GLY A 397 22.29 -14.18 -12.28
CA GLY A 397 21.32 -14.69 -11.30
C GLY A 397 20.74 -13.63 -10.36
N ARG A 398 20.87 -12.35 -10.71
CA ARG A 398 20.36 -11.21 -9.91
C ARG A 398 19.59 -10.23 -10.78
N PHE A 399 18.40 -9.85 -10.36
CA PHE A 399 17.66 -8.73 -10.92
C PHE A 399 17.83 -7.51 -10.02
N GLU A 400 18.27 -6.39 -10.58
CA GLU A 400 18.56 -5.16 -9.88
C GLU A 400 17.73 -3.99 -10.42
N MET A 401 17.28 -3.14 -9.51
CA MET A 401 16.76 -1.80 -9.77
C MET A 401 17.69 -0.80 -9.09
N HIS A 402 18.36 0.06 -9.87
CA HIS A 402 19.27 1.02 -9.31
C HIS A 402 19.29 2.34 -10.08
N PHE A 403 19.72 3.39 -9.41
CA PHE A 403 19.91 4.72 -9.99
C PHE A 403 21.40 5.04 -10.17
N THR A 404 21.71 5.81 -11.21
CA THR A 404 23.09 6.23 -11.50
C THR A 404 23.62 7.26 -10.49
N SER A 405 22.74 7.99 -9.81
CA SER A 405 23.04 8.98 -8.78
C SER A 405 22.17 8.75 -7.54
N GLN A 406 22.72 9.02 -6.37
CA GLN A 406 22.00 9.01 -5.08
C GLN A 406 21.85 10.42 -4.49
N ASP A 407 21.99 11.47 -5.32
CA ASP A 407 21.73 12.84 -4.88
C ASP A 407 20.22 13.02 -4.60
N LYS A 408 19.89 13.54 -3.43
CA LYS A 408 18.49 13.78 -3.03
C LYS A 408 17.75 14.81 -3.89
N ASN A 409 18.48 15.57 -4.72
CA ASN A 409 17.90 16.52 -5.67
C ASN A 409 17.91 16.00 -7.13
N SER A 410 18.32 14.73 -7.36
CA SER A 410 18.33 14.11 -8.69
C SER A 410 17.04 13.36 -9.00
N VAL A 411 16.99 12.70 -10.15
CA VAL A 411 15.91 11.83 -10.59
C VAL A 411 15.58 10.76 -9.53
N SER A 412 16.59 10.26 -8.82
CA SER A 412 16.44 9.24 -7.76
C SER A 412 15.86 9.79 -6.45
N ALA A 413 16.04 11.07 -6.19
CA ALA A 413 15.79 11.70 -4.89
C ALA A 413 16.45 10.93 -3.71
N GLY A 414 17.65 10.38 -3.93
CA GLY A 414 18.43 9.64 -2.94
C GLY A 414 18.38 8.12 -3.03
N ARG A 415 17.47 7.54 -3.83
CA ARG A 415 17.34 6.09 -3.99
C ARG A 415 18.59 5.50 -4.66
N GLY A 416 19.12 4.45 -4.06
CA GLY A 416 20.32 3.77 -4.53
C GLY A 416 20.03 2.51 -5.34
N MET A 417 20.11 1.34 -4.70
CA MET A 417 19.92 0.03 -5.32
C MET A 417 19.04 -0.87 -4.47
N ARG A 418 18.21 -1.67 -5.16
CA ARG A 418 17.44 -2.81 -4.60
C ARG A 418 17.54 -3.98 -5.55
N TYR A 419 17.51 -5.20 -5.04
CA TYR A 419 17.71 -6.40 -5.85
C TYR A 419 16.96 -7.62 -5.33
N VAL A 420 16.85 -8.64 -6.18
CA VAL A 420 16.48 -10.00 -5.81
C VAL A 420 17.36 -11.00 -6.55
N ASP A 421 17.81 -12.02 -5.84
CA ASP A 421 18.49 -13.15 -6.48
C ASP A 421 17.43 -14.08 -7.07
N VAL A 422 17.54 -14.36 -8.36
CA VAL A 422 16.61 -15.21 -9.12
C VAL A 422 17.36 -15.95 -10.21
N ASP A 423 17.19 -17.26 -10.27
CA ASP A 423 17.98 -18.13 -11.17
C ASP A 423 17.78 -17.80 -12.65
N LYS A 424 16.57 -17.40 -13.03
CA LYS A 424 16.20 -17.11 -14.40
C LYS A 424 15.06 -16.11 -14.48
N ILE A 425 15.14 -15.20 -15.45
CA ILE A 425 14.01 -14.37 -15.86
C ILE A 425 13.52 -14.77 -17.25
N SER A 426 12.22 -14.75 -17.47
CA SER A 426 11.56 -15.07 -18.74
C SER A 426 10.78 -13.90 -19.31
N SER A 427 10.27 -13.04 -18.44
CA SER A 427 9.47 -11.87 -18.79
C SER A 427 9.68 -10.72 -17.79
N VAL A 428 9.51 -9.51 -18.28
CA VAL A 428 9.48 -8.28 -17.48
C VAL A 428 8.39 -7.37 -18.05
N GLU A 429 7.44 -6.93 -17.21
CA GLU A 429 6.50 -5.85 -17.52
C GLU A 429 6.90 -4.62 -16.74
N ILE A 430 6.92 -3.45 -17.39
CA ILE A 430 7.34 -2.18 -16.79
C ILE A 430 6.23 -1.15 -17.01
N LEU A 431 5.54 -0.79 -15.94
CA LEU A 431 4.52 0.25 -15.93
C LEU A 431 5.17 1.56 -15.45
N VAL A 432 5.17 2.58 -16.29
CA VAL A 432 5.72 3.90 -16.00
C VAL A 432 4.60 4.93 -15.98
N ASP A 433 4.55 5.71 -14.93
CA ASP A 433 3.74 6.92 -14.82
C ASP A 433 4.66 8.14 -14.65
N LYS A 434 4.12 9.31 -14.46
CA LYS A 434 4.88 10.57 -14.47
C LYS A 434 5.96 10.68 -13.42
N SER A 435 5.80 10.02 -12.29
CA SER A 435 6.80 10.02 -11.22
C SER A 435 6.86 8.68 -10.44
N SER A 436 6.46 7.59 -11.09
CA SER A 436 6.50 6.25 -10.52
C SER A 436 6.81 5.19 -11.57
N VAL A 437 7.46 4.12 -11.11
CA VAL A 437 7.74 2.92 -11.92
C VAL A 437 7.39 1.68 -11.11
N GLU A 438 6.63 0.78 -11.73
CA GLU A 438 6.35 -0.56 -11.24
C GLU A 438 6.88 -1.60 -12.21
N VAL A 439 7.56 -2.61 -11.71
CA VAL A 439 8.21 -3.65 -12.52
C VAL A 439 7.75 -5.02 -12.04
N PHE A 440 7.26 -5.83 -12.96
CA PHE A 440 6.77 -7.19 -12.71
C PHE A 440 7.66 -8.19 -13.43
N VAL A 441 8.44 -8.95 -12.69
CA VAL A 441 9.37 -9.95 -13.22
C VAL A 441 8.74 -11.33 -13.11
N ASN A 442 8.92 -12.17 -14.16
CA ASN A 442 8.37 -13.52 -14.20
C ASN A 442 6.87 -13.58 -13.89
N ASN A 443 6.06 -12.87 -14.70
CA ASN A 443 4.61 -12.77 -14.52
C ASN A 443 4.20 -12.24 -13.11
N GLY A 444 5.06 -11.39 -12.51
CA GLY A 444 4.82 -10.76 -11.24
C GLY A 444 5.16 -11.60 -9.99
N GLU A 445 5.95 -12.65 -10.14
CA GLU A 445 6.55 -13.37 -8.99
C GLU A 445 7.42 -12.43 -8.16
N TYR A 446 8.18 -11.54 -8.82
CA TYR A 446 8.99 -10.51 -8.17
C TYR A 446 8.55 -9.14 -8.67
N VAL A 447 8.22 -8.25 -7.73
CA VAL A 447 7.72 -6.91 -8.05
C VAL A 447 8.64 -5.86 -7.45
N PHE A 448 8.93 -4.81 -8.23
CA PHE A 448 9.68 -3.65 -7.76
C PHE A 448 8.86 -2.39 -7.96
N THR A 449 8.89 -1.50 -7.01
CA THR A 449 8.25 -0.18 -7.07
C THR A 449 9.24 0.90 -6.69
N THR A 450 9.17 2.03 -7.37
CA THR A 450 9.94 3.21 -7.01
C THR A 450 9.26 4.50 -7.44
N ARG A 451 9.41 5.55 -6.64
CA ARG A 451 9.23 6.91 -7.10
C ARG A 451 10.48 7.35 -7.86
N PHE A 452 10.32 8.17 -8.88
CA PHE A 452 11.40 8.81 -9.61
C PHE A 452 10.94 10.16 -10.17
N TYR A 453 11.86 11.01 -10.59
CA TYR A 453 11.54 12.39 -10.97
C TYR A 453 12.15 12.70 -12.34
N PRO A 454 11.55 12.21 -13.45
CA PRO A 454 12.16 12.22 -14.77
C PRO A 454 12.36 13.63 -15.33
N GLN A 455 13.42 13.79 -16.13
CA GLN A 455 13.80 15.06 -16.77
C GLN A 455 13.92 14.95 -18.28
N LYS A 456 14.08 13.74 -18.83
CA LYS A 456 14.39 13.52 -20.26
C LYS A 456 13.34 12.71 -21.01
N ASP A 457 12.44 12.02 -20.29
CA ASP A 457 11.42 11.15 -20.85
C ASP A 457 12.00 10.14 -21.86
N SER A 458 13.19 9.54 -21.57
CA SER A 458 13.85 8.58 -22.44
C SER A 458 13.71 7.14 -21.95
N LEU A 459 13.65 6.20 -22.90
CA LEU A 459 13.59 4.76 -22.66
C LEU A 459 14.54 4.02 -23.59
N ALA A 460 15.36 3.13 -23.02
CA ALA A 460 16.14 2.17 -23.79
C ALA A 460 16.02 0.77 -23.18
N VAL A 461 15.64 -0.22 -23.97
CA VAL A 461 15.51 -1.63 -23.58
C VAL A 461 16.47 -2.47 -24.39
N GLU A 462 17.25 -3.32 -23.76
CA GLU A 462 18.15 -4.30 -24.36
C GLU A 462 17.88 -5.68 -23.76
N ALA A 463 17.39 -6.62 -24.58
CA ALA A 463 17.07 -7.98 -24.18
C ALA A 463 17.23 -8.91 -25.38
N ALA A 464 18.42 -9.44 -25.59
CA ALA A 464 18.78 -10.20 -26.80
C ALA A 464 17.79 -11.34 -27.09
N GLY A 465 17.19 -11.32 -28.29
CA GLY A 465 16.24 -12.32 -28.77
C GLY A 465 14.82 -12.23 -28.16
N ALA A 466 14.59 -11.38 -27.17
CA ALA A 466 13.27 -11.18 -26.58
C ALA A 466 12.35 -10.34 -27.49
N GLU A 467 11.05 -10.61 -27.40
CA GLU A 467 10.02 -9.75 -27.97
C GLU A 467 9.79 -8.58 -27.00
N ILE A 468 9.80 -7.36 -27.52
CA ILE A 468 9.57 -6.12 -26.76
C ILE A 468 8.37 -5.41 -27.38
N MET A 469 7.34 -5.16 -26.60
CA MET A 469 6.15 -4.42 -27.00
C MET A 469 5.98 -3.20 -26.09
N MET A 470 5.76 -2.04 -26.68
CA MET A 470 5.50 -0.80 -25.96
C MET A 470 4.10 -0.26 -26.30
N GLU A 471 3.40 0.13 -25.30
CA GLU A 471 2.06 0.71 -25.37
C GLU A 471 2.01 2.02 -24.56
N GLU A 472 1.45 3.08 -25.14
CA GLU A 472 1.13 4.31 -24.42
C GLU A 472 -0.20 4.13 -23.66
N ILE A 473 -0.31 4.67 -22.46
CA ILE A 473 -1.53 4.62 -21.66
C ILE A 473 -2.18 6.00 -21.68
N ARG A 474 -3.47 6.02 -22.06
CA ARG A 474 -4.23 7.26 -22.27
C ARG A 474 -5.43 7.39 -21.32
#